data_ef7febf8cacde2046d1546f367993033
#
_entry.id   ef7febf8cacde2046d1546f367993033
#
_cell.length_a   1.000
_cell.length_b   1.000
_cell.length_c   1.000
_cell.angle_alpha   90.00
_cell.angle_beta   90.00
_cell.angle_gamma   90.00
#
_symmetry.space_group_name_H-M   'P 1'
#
loop_
_entity.id
_entity.type
_entity.pdbx_description
1 polymer ?
#
loop_
_entity_poly.entity_id
_entity_poly.type
_entity_poly.pdbx_seq_one_letter_code
_entity_poly.pdbx_strand_id
1 'polypeptide(L)'
;DVVITLDSDNTHPIDLIPKIIKKINKNNDIVIASRFQKESRVKGVNFFRKLMSSGAKLIFKIFFPFKNLNDYTCNYRAYKFSLIKRIMKEKNFFKKEGFNIAAKILIYFIKFYKNLSLAEVPLILSYHKKIGASKMKVILTIYLTIKLILSSLLRNNQRF
;
A
#
# COMPACT_ATOMS: atom_id res chain seq x y z
N ASP A 1 15.01 12.99 3.70
CA ASP A 1 15.18 11.54 3.65
C ASP A 1 13.88 10.86 3.22
N VAL A 2 14.00 9.74 2.48
CA VAL A 2 12.89 8.97 1.92
C VAL A 2 13.08 7.50 2.28
N VAL A 3 12.00 6.83 2.70
CA VAL A 3 11.95 5.37 2.89
C VAL A 3 11.19 4.76 1.74
N ILE A 4 11.78 3.77 1.08
CA ILE A 4 11.14 3.02 0.01
C ILE A 4 10.95 1.57 0.45
N THR A 5 9.73 1.06 0.29
CA THR A 5 9.38 -0.35 0.50
C THR A 5 9.06 -1.01 -0.83
N LEU A 6 9.49 -2.24 -1.03
CA LEU A 6 9.14 -3.07 -2.19
C LEU A 6 9.28 -4.56 -1.82
N ASP A 7 8.66 -5.44 -2.61
CA ASP A 7 8.82 -6.87 -2.42
C ASP A 7 10.15 -7.34 -3.02
N SER A 8 10.83 -8.25 -2.32
CA SER A 8 12.16 -8.79 -2.71
C SER A 8 12.08 -9.99 -3.67
N ASP A 9 10.91 -10.25 -4.28
CA ASP A 9 10.66 -11.41 -5.13
C ASP A 9 10.85 -11.16 -6.64
N ASN A 10 11.54 -10.06 -6.97
CA ASN A 10 11.84 -9.63 -8.34
C ASN A 10 10.63 -9.27 -9.21
N THR A 11 9.44 -9.09 -8.61
CA THR A 11 8.24 -8.67 -9.35
C THR A 11 8.14 -7.16 -9.53
N HIS A 12 8.75 -6.39 -8.64
CA HIS A 12 8.74 -4.93 -8.66
C HIS A 12 9.95 -4.36 -9.43
N PRO A 13 9.72 -3.54 -10.47
CA PRO A 13 10.81 -2.96 -11.27
C PRO A 13 11.55 -1.89 -10.46
N ILE A 14 12.87 -2.06 -10.27
CA ILE A 14 13.70 -1.08 -9.56
C ILE A 14 13.86 0.22 -10.35
N ASP A 15 13.75 0.17 -11.68
CA ASP A 15 13.80 1.34 -12.56
C ASP A 15 12.70 2.37 -12.29
N LEU A 16 11.68 2.00 -11.50
CA LEU A 16 10.61 2.90 -11.09
C LEU A 16 11.03 3.83 -9.94
N ILE A 17 12.10 3.48 -9.20
CA ILE A 17 12.58 4.25 -8.03
C ILE A 17 12.83 5.72 -8.34
N PRO A 18 13.56 6.10 -9.42
CA PRO A 18 13.78 7.51 -9.75
C PRO A 18 12.49 8.30 -9.98
N LYS A 19 11.48 7.67 -10.62
CA LYS A 19 10.17 8.29 -10.86
C LYS A 19 9.40 8.51 -9.54
N ILE A 20 9.49 7.56 -8.61
CA ILE A 20 8.89 7.64 -7.27
C ILE A 20 9.56 8.78 -6.48
N ILE A 21 10.89 8.85 -6.46
CA ILE A 21 11.65 9.91 -5.77
C ILE A 21 11.31 11.29 -6.33
N LYS A 22 11.25 11.42 -7.67
CA LYS A 22 10.84 12.67 -8.31
C LYS A 22 9.45 13.14 -7.87
N LYS A 23 8.52 12.20 -7.60
CA LYS A 23 7.18 12.53 -7.10
C LYS A 23 7.20 12.93 -5.62
N ILE A 24 8.00 12.27 -4.77
CA ILE A 24 8.18 12.67 -3.35
C ILE A 24 8.73 14.10 -3.28
N ASN A 25 9.74 14.42 -4.09
CA ASN A 25 10.36 15.76 -4.12
C ASN A 25 9.42 16.86 -4.62
N LYS A 26 8.31 16.50 -5.30
CA LYS A 26 7.22 17.42 -5.67
C LYS A 26 6.18 17.62 -4.55
N ASN A 27 6.62 17.54 -3.31
CA ASN A 27 5.83 17.82 -2.11
C ASN A 27 4.74 16.77 -1.80
N ASN A 28 4.90 15.53 -2.26
CA ASN A 28 4.06 14.44 -1.82
C ASN A 28 4.65 13.76 -0.57
N ASP A 29 3.81 13.37 0.35
CA ASP A 29 4.21 12.72 1.59
C ASP A 29 4.36 11.20 1.40
N ILE A 30 3.51 10.61 0.56
CA ILE A 30 3.55 9.21 0.19
C ILE A 30 3.37 9.10 -1.33
N VAL A 31 4.18 8.25 -1.96
CA VAL A 31 4.01 7.88 -3.38
C VAL A 31 3.85 6.37 -3.49
N ILE A 32 2.82 5.95 -4.21
CA ILE A 32 2.45 4.54 -4.38
C ILE A 32 2.66 4.13 -5.83
N ALA A 33 3.37 3.03 -6.06
CA ALA A 33 3.38 2.37 -7.36
C ALA A 33 2.07 1.61 -7.52
N SER A 34 1.15 2.17 -8.28
CA SER A 34 -0.24 1.71 -8.37
C SER A 34 -0.44 0.76 -9.55
N ARG A 35 -1.17 -0.32 -9.29
CA ARG A 35 -1.63 -1.28 -10.32
C ARG A 35 -2.84 -0.78 -11.10
N PHE A 36 -3.43 0.33 -10.67
CA PHE A 36 -4.72 0.84 -11.16
C PHE A 36 -4.62 2.16 -11.93
N GLN A 37 -3.42 2.67 -12.19
CA GLN A 37 -3.21 3.81 -13.06
C GLN A 37 -3.38 3.41 -14.54
N LYS A 38 -3.75 4.36 -15.40
CA LYS A 38 -4.03 4.13 -16.83
C LYS A 38 -2.91 3.38 -17.57
N GLU A 39 -1.65 3.69 -17.24
CA GLU A 39 -0.48 3.08 -17.88
C GLU A 39 0.03 1.82 -17.16
N SER A 40 -0.63 1.41 -16.07
CA SER A 40 -0.21 0.24 -15.30
C SER A 40 -0.49 -1.06 -16.06
N ARG A 41 0.39 -2.03 -15.88
CA ARG A 41 0.24 -3.37 -16.46
C ARG A 41 0.58 -4.42 -15.39
N VAL A 42 -0.27 -5.42 -15.28
CA VAL A 42 -0.07 -6.56 -14.37
C VAL A 42 -0.01 -7.83 -15.23
N LYS A 43 1.20 -8.36 -15.40
CA LYS A 43 1.49 -9.54 -16.23
C LYS A 43 1.69 -10.79 -15.37
N GLY A 44 1.19 -11.96 -15.82
CA GLY A 44 1.41 -13.24 -15.15
C GLY A 44 0.59 -13.46 -13.87
N VAL A 45 -0.45 -12.68 -13.63
CA VAL A 45 -1.37 -12.84 -12.49
C VAL A 45 -2.66 -13.47 -12.97
N ASN A 46 -3.13 -14.52 -12.27
CA ASN A 46 -4.39 -15.17 -12.59
C ASN A 46 -5.60 -14.24 -12.35
N PHE A 47 -6.71 -14.56 -13.01
CA PHE A 47 -7.94 -13.78 -12.97
C PHE A 47 -8.45 -13.58 -11.53
N PHE A 48 -8.45 -14.63 -10.72
CA PHE A 48 -8.92 -14.57 -9.34
C PHE A 48 -8.16 -13.54 -8.49
N ARG A 49 -6.83 -13.47 -8.62
CA ARG A 49 -6.02 -12.45 -7.92
C ARG A 49 -6.31 -11.03 -8.40
N LYS A 50 -6.58 -10.84 -9.69
CA LYS A 50 -6.99 -9.53 -10.22
C LYS A 50 -8.32 -9.11 -9.62
N LEU A 51 -9.30 -10.03 -9.58
CA LEU A 51 -10.61 -9.80 -8.98
C LEU A 51 -10.49 -9.43 -7.50
N MET A 52 -9.70 -10.17 -6.73
CA MET A 52 -9.42 -9.91 -5.31
C MET A 52 -8.80 -8.53 -5.10
N SER A 53 -7.85 -8.16 -5.94
CA SER A 53 -7.19 -6.84 -5.88
C SER A 53 -8.16 -5.70 -6.18
N SER A 54 -9.05 -5.88 -7.16
CA SER A 54 -10.09 -4.90 -7.50
C SER A 54 -11.16 -4.80 -6.41
N GLY A 55 -11.56 -5.92 -5.82
CA GLY A 55 -12.46 -5.95 -4.67
C GLY A 55 -11.88 -5.23 -3.46
N ALA A 56 -10.63 -5.49 -3.12
CA ALA A 56 -9.92 -4.77 -2.05
C ALA A 56 -9.88 -3.26 -2.32
N LYS A 57 -9.53 -2.84 -3.55
CA LYS A 57 -9.59 -1.42 -3.96
C LYS A 57 -10.94 -0.80 -3.66
N LEU A 58 -12.04 -1.47 -4.10
CA LEU A 58 -13.39 -0.95 -3.93
C LEU A 58 -13.76 -0.81 -2.44
N ILE A 59 -13.53 -1.83 -1.64
CA ILE A 59 -13.83 -1.85 -0.21
C ILE A 59 -13.05 -0.73 0.51
N PHE A 60 -11.73 -0.63 0.28
CA PHE A 60 -10.94 0.44 0.90
C PHE A 60 -11.39 1.83 0.46
N LYS A 61 -11.77 2.01 -0.79
CA LYS A 61 -12.25 3.29 -1.31
C LYS A 61 -13.59 3.73 -0.70
N ILE A 62 -14.46 2.78 -0.37
CA ILE A 62 -15.72 3.05 0.33
C ILE A 62 -15.47 3.48 1.78
N PHE A 63 -14.63 2.75 2.52
CA PHE A 63 -14.44 3.00 3.95
C PHE A 63 -13.38 4.06 4.27
N PHE A 64 -12.41 4.27 3.39
CA PHE A 64 -11.33 5.23 3.55
C PHE A 64 -11.13 6.04 2.27
N PRO A 65 -12.13 6.85 1.87
CA PRO A 65 -12.05 7.62 0.63
C PRO A 65 -10.88 8.61 0.69
N PHE A 66 -10.06 8.60 -0.35
CA PHE A 66 -9.00 9.60 -0.52
C PHE A 66 -8.91 10.00 -2.00
N LYS A 67 -8.78 11.30 -2.24
CA LYS A 67 -8.75 11.85 -3.61
C LYS A 67 -7.57 11.26 -4.39
N ASN A 68 -7.83 10.78 -5.60
CA ASN A 68 -6.84 10.23 -6.53
C ASN A 68 -6.07 8.99 -6.04
N LEU A 69 -6.54 8.32 -4.98
CA LEU A 69 -5.98 7.06 -4.48
C LEU A 69 -6.77 5.87 -5.02
N ASN A 70 -6.09 4.91 -5.62
CA ASN A 70 -6.67 3.70 -6.18
C ASN A 70 -6.02 2.42 -5.65
N ASP A 71 -4.76 2.44 -5.18
CA ASP A 71 -4.06 1.26 -4.72
C ASP A 71 -3.71 1.32 -3.22
N TYR A 72 -4.59 0.73 -2.41
CA TYR A 72 -4.44 0.67 -0.94
C TYR A 72 -3.52 -0.46 -0.47
N THR A 73 -3.23 -1.44 -1.30
CA THR A 73 -2.60 -2.70 -0.86
C THR A 73 -1.23 -2.98 -1.47
N CYS A 74 -0.82 -2.25 -2.50
CA CYS A 74 0.52 -2.39 -3.06
C CYS A 74 1.57 -1.97 -2.02
N ASN A 75 2.61 -2.79 -1.84
CA ASN A 75 3.70 -2.52 -0.91
C ASN A 75 4.85 -1.71 -1.54
N TYR A 76 4.83 -1.50 -2.84
CA TYR A 76 5.83 -0.67 -3.50
C TYR A 76 5.50 0.82 -3.32
N ARG A 77 6.13 1.43 -2.32
CA ARG A 77 5.83 2.80 -1.89
C ARG A 77 7.07 3.55 -1.48
N ALA A 78 6.99 4.86 -1.57
CA ALA A 78 7.92 5.75 -0.90
C ALA A 78 7.17 6.61 0.12
N TYR A 79 7.85 6.91 1.22
CA TYR A 79 7.35 7.73 2.31
C TYR A 79 8.40 8.78 2.66
N LYS A 80 7.99 10.00 2.99
CA LYS A 80 8.88 10.92 3.70
C LYS A 80 9.30 10.29 5.03
N PHE A 81 10.58 10.31 5.36
CA PHE A 81 11.11 9.70 6.57
C PHE A 81 10.43 10.24 7.84
N SER A 82 10.08 11.53 7.85
CA SER A 82 9.34 12.16 8.95
C SER A 82 8.03 11.46 9.32
N LEU A 83 7.31 10.90 8.33
CA LEU A 83 6.10 10.11 8.57
C LEU A 83 6.43 8.78 9.23
N ILE A 84 7.40 8.06 8.69
CA ILE A 84 7.81 6.75 9.23
C ILE A 84 8.31 6.90 10.67
N LYS A 85 9.12 7.93 10.96
CA LYS A 85 9.58 8.25 12.32
C LYS A 85 8.42 8.43 13.32
N ARG A 86 7.26 8.94 12.87
CA ARG A 86 6.08 9.07 13.72
C ARG A 86 5.43 7.74 14.04
N ILE A 87 5.25 6.87 13.04
CA ILE A 87 4.68 5.52 13.27
C ILE A 87 5.59 4.67 14.17
N MET A 88 6.92 4.82 14.05
CA MET A 88 7.87 4.11 14.89
C MET A 88 7.72 4.42 16.39
N LYS A 89 7.14 5.56 16.73
CA LYS A 89 6.83 5.94 18.14
C LYS A 89 5.56 5.27 18.67
N GLU A 90 4.71 4.73 17.80
CA GLU A 90 3.47 4.05 18.21
C GLU A 90 3.79 2.64 18.71
N LYS A 91 3.59 2.41 20.01
CA LYS A 91 3.81 1.09 20.64
C LYS A 91 2.96 0.03 19.92
N ASN A 92 3.59 -1.07 19.57
CA ASN A 92 2.93 -2.23 18.97
C ASN A 92 2.38 -2.03 17.53
N PHE A 93 2.63 -0.89 16.87
CA PHE A 93 2.11 -0.65 15.52
C PHE A 93 2.49 -1.78 14.54
N PHE A 94 3.73 -2.25 14.60
CA PHE A 94 4.26 -3.30 13.73
C PHE A 94 4.14 -4.73 14.29
N LYS A 95 3.55 -4.90 15.50
CA LYS A 95 3.39 -6.24 16.10
C LYS A 95 2.28 -7.02 15.39
N LYS A 96 2.53 -8.31 15.12
CA LYS A 96 1.59 -9.29 14.54
C LYS A 96 1.02 -8.88 13.17
N GLU A 97 1.78 -8.13 12.38
CA GLU A 97 1.33 -7.73 11.04
C GLU A 97 1.78 -8.75 9.98
N GLY A 98 0.90 -8.99 9.02
CA GLY A 98 1.15 -9.79 7.84
C GLY A 98 1.19 -8.93 6.58
N PHE A 99 0.64 -9.44 5.49
CA PHE A 99 0.59 -8.75 4.18
C PHE A 99 -0.22 -7.45 4.18
N ASN A 100 -0.95 -7.12 5.24
CA ASN A 100 -1.78 -5.90 5.32
C ASN A 100 -1.02 -4.67 5.84
N ILE A 101 0.23 -4.80 6.24
CA ILE A 101 0.99 -3.69 6.84
C ILE A 101 0.99 -2.43 5.97
N ALA A 102 1.09 -2.59 4.65
CA ALA A 102 1.05 -1.48 3.71
C ALA A 102 -0.29 -0.72 3.76
N ALA A 103 -1.42 -1.45 3.84
CA ALA A 103 -2.74 -0.86 3.98
C ALA A 103 -2.92 -0.21 5.35
N LYS A 104 -2.44 -0.84 6.42
CA LYS A 104 -2.52 -0.30 7.79
C LYS A 104 -1.79 1.03 7.92
N ILE A 105 -0.57 1.13 7.41
CA ILE A 105 0.21 2.38 7.39
C ILE A 105 -0.57 3.48 6.65
N LEU A 106 -1.12 3.16 5.50
CA LEU A 106 -1.86 4.11 4.68
C LEU A 106 -3.13 4.61 5.39
N ILE A 107 -3.93 3.70 5.95
CA ILE A 107 -5.15 4.05 6.70
C ILE A 107 -4.80 4.92 7.91
N TYR A 108 -3.75 4.59 8.64
CA TYR A 108 -3.27 5.40 9.75
C TYR A 108 -3.04 6.85 9.32
N PHE A 109 -2.30 7.08 8.23
CA PHE A 109 -2.05 8.43 7.76
C PHE A 109 -3.31 9.13 7.23
N ILE A 110 -4.17 8.42 6.48
CA ILE A 110 -5.44 8.98 6.00
C ILE A 110 -6.31 9.46 7.18
N LYS A 111 -6.35 8.72 8.28
CA LYS A 111 -7.18 9.07 9.45
C LYS A 111 -6.60 10.20 10.31
N PHE A 112 -5.29 10.20 10.50
CA PHE A 112 -4.67 11.06 11.51
C PHE A 112 -3.91 12.27 10.95
N TYR A 113 -3.84 12.41 9.61
CA TYR A 113 -3.11 13.52 8.96
C TYR A 113 -4.02 14.30 8.01
N LYS A 114 -4.50 15.47 8.47
CA LYS A 114 -5.44 16.31 7.71
C LYS A 114 -4.91 16.80 6.36
N ASN A 115 -3.62 17.08 6.25
CA ASN A 115 -2.98 17.64 5.06
C ASN A 115 -2.08 16.63 4.34
N LEU A 116 -2.44 15.34 4.39
CA LEU A 116 -1.67 14.29 3.74
C LEU A 116 -1.69 14.46 2.21
N SER A 117 -0.51 14.54 1.60
CA SER A 117 -0.35 14.57 0.15
C SER A 117 0.07 13.20 -0.38
N LEU A 118 -0.79 12.61 -1.23
CA LEU A 118 -0.57 11.30 -1.85
C LEU A 118 -0.47 11.43 -3.36
N ALA A 119 0.45 10.68 -3.96
CA ALA A 119 0.51 10.52 -5.40
C ALA A 119 0.65 9.04 -5.78
N GLU A 120 0.16 8.68 -6.95
CA GLU A 120 0.38 7.38 -7.56
C GLU A 120 1.25 7.51 -8.81
N VAL A 121 2.07 6.49 -9.07
CA VAL A 121 2.78 6.29 -10.33
C VAL A 121 2.37 4.95 -10.93
N PRO A 122 2.29 4.82 -12.26
CA PRO A 122 1.91 3.56 -12.88
C PRO A 122 2.96 2.48 -12.62
N LEU A 123 2.50 1.28 -12.25
CA LEU A 123 3.32 0.11 -11.99
C LEU A 123 3.18 -0.93 -13.11
N ILE A 124 4.31 -1.35 -13.66
CA ILE A 124 4.39 -2.53 -14.53
C ILE A 124 4.87 -3.71 -13.66
N LEU A 125 3.92 -4.50 -13.19
CA LEU A 125 4.18 -5.65 -12.33
C LEU A 125 4.31 -6.92 -13.17
N SER A 126 5.42 -7.65 -13.04
CA SER A 126 5.72 -8.86 -13.83
C SER A 126 5.88 -10.08 -12.95
N TYR A 127 4.81 -10.85 -12.75
CA TYR A 127 4.84 -12.08 -11.96
C TYR A 127 5.64 -13.21 -12.62
N HIS A 128 5.89 -13.16 -13.92
CA HIS A 128 6.78 -14.12 -14.59
C HIS A 128 8.22 -14.08 -14.07
N LYS A 129 8.63 -12.93 -13.51
CA LYS A 129 9.97 -12.75 -12.92
C LYS A 129 10.03 -13.19 -11.46
N LYS A 130 8.92 -13.65 -10.89
CA LYS A 130 8.85 -14.03 -9.48
C LYS A 130 9.73 -15.22 -9.16
N ILE A 131 10.61 -15.03 -8.19
CA ILE A 131 11.44 -16.11 -7.65
C ILE A 131 10.67 -16.79 -6.51
N GLY A 132 10.43 -18.10 -6.66
CA GLY A 132 9.74 -18.94 -5.68
C GLY A 132 8.20 -18.85 -5.70
N ALA A 133 7.57 -19.71 -4.91
CA ALA A 133 6.12 -19.79 -4.80
C ALA A 133 5.52 -18.62 -4.00
N SER A 134 4.24 -18.30 -4.26
CA SER A 134 3.55 -17.28 -3.48
C SER A 134 3.27 -17.78 -2.05
N LYS A 135 3.83 -17.10 -1.06
CA LYS A 135 3.61 -17.37 0.36
C LYS A 135 2.32 -16.73 0.91
N MET A 136 1.59 -15.98 0.08
CA MET A 136 0.36 -15.29 0.51
C MET A 136 -0.78 -16.29 0.72
N LYS A 137 -1.23 -16.43 1.98
CA LYS A 137 -2.43 -17.18 2.34
C LYS A 137 -3.66 -16.31 2.08
N VAL A 138 -4.33 -16.53 0.95
CA VAL A 138 -5.44 -15.66 0.45
C VAL A 138 -6.53 -15.47 1.49
N ILE A 139 -7.08 -16.56 2.05
CA ILE A 139 -8.17 -16.52 3.04
C ILE A 139 -7.76 -15.74 4.29
N LEU A 140 -6.55 -15.99 4.79
CA LEU A 140 -6.00 -15.26 5.94
C LEU A 140 -5.86 -13.77 5.62
N THR A 141 -5.41 -13.43 4.43
CA THR A 141 -5.24 -12.03 4.00
C THR A 141 -6.59 -11.31 3.93
N ILE A 142 -7.64 -11.97 3.41
CA ILE A 142 -9.00 -11.44 3.41
C ILE A 142 -9.48 -11.17 4.84
N TYR A 143 -9.38 -12.19 5.72
CA TYR A 143 -9.78 -12.07 7.12
C TYR A 143 -9.08 -10.89 7.81
N LEU A 144 -7.74 -10.82 7.68
CA LEU A 144 -6.95 -9.74 8.27
C LEU A 144 -7.31 -8.37 7.69
N THR A 145 -7.67 -8.30 6.40
CA THR A 145 -8.11 -7.05 5.75
C THR A 145 -9.44 -6.59 6.32
N ILE A 146 -10.41 -7.49 6.45
CA ILE A 146 -11.71 -7.18 7.08
C ILE A 146 -11.50 -6.73 8.53
N LYS A 147 -10.70 -7.47 9.30
CA LYS A 147 -10.36 -7.12 10.69
C LYS A 147 -9.72 -5.74 10.78
N LEU A 148 -8.79 -5.40 9.87
CA LEU A 148 -8.16 -4.09 9.80
C LEU A 148 -9.20 -2.99 9.56
N ILE A 149 -10.12 -3.18 8.62
CA ILE A 149 -11.17 -2.21 8.29
C ILE A 149 -12.06 -1.99 9.51
N LEU A 150 -12.61 -3.06 10.09
CA LEU A 150 -13.50 -2.98 11.25
C LEU A 150 -12.80 -2.33 12.46
N SER A 151 -11.60 -2.76 12.80
CA SER A 151 -10.84 -2.16 13.89
C SER A 151 -10.50 -0.69 13.66
N SER A 152 -10.25 -0.32 12.41
CA SER A 152 -9.98 1.07 12.04
C SER A 152 -11.23 1.95 12.08
N LEU A 153 -12.41 1.41 11.80
CA LEU A 153 -13.69 2.12 11.92
C LEU A 153 -14.10 2.32 13.38
N LEU A 154 -13.95 1.28 14.21
CA LEU A 154 -14.30 1.33 15.64
C LEU A 154 -13.41 2.27 16.46
N ARG A 155 -12.15 2.45 16.04
CA ARG A 155 -11.19 3.34 16.71
C ARG A 155 -11.28 4.78 16.21
N ASN A 156 -12.37 5.48 16.53
CA ASN A 156 -12.56 6.85 16.04
C ASN A 156 -11.59 7.90 16.61
N ASN A 157 -10.93 7.67 17.77
CA ASN A 157 -10.06 8.67 18.41
C ASN A 157 -8.79 8.12 19.09
N GLN A 158 -8.51 6.83 19.01
CA GLN A 158 -7.27 6.27 19.60
C GLN A 158 -6.27 5.93 18.50
N ARG A 159 -5.03 6.42 18.65
CA ARG A 159 -3.89 5.98 17.84
C ARG A 159 -3.68 4.48 17.99
N PHE A 160 -3.15 3.84 16.96
CA PHE A 160 -2.95 2.37 16.92
C PHE A 160 -2.01 1.88 18.02
#